data_227e4e9379f2c2603fcc0fdb85c5f5c4
#
_entry.id   227e4e9379f2c2603fcc0fdb85c5f5c4
#
_cell.length_a   1.000
_cell.length_b   1.000
_cell.length_c   1.000
_cell.angle_alpha   90.00
_cell.angle_beta   90.00
_cell.angle_gamma   90.00
#
_symmetry.space_group_name_H-M   'P 1'
#
loop_
_entity.id
_entity.type
_entity.pdbx_description
1 polymer ?
#
loop_
_entity_poly.entity_id
_entity_poly.type
_entity_poly.pdbx_seq_one_letter_code
_entity_poly.pdbx_strand_id
1 'polypeptide(L)'
;MESLPLSLVEYRALLDQAPVMIWRANITSECDYFNDRWLQFRGRTLEQESGNQWAQGVHPDDLDRCLGTYLEAFRHRESFEMQYRLRRYDGAYRWLLDHGSPFFGDRGAFLGFIGSCIDITERVEAQHALDEARERELKDLRGLLPICMLCKKIRDADGIWRQLELYISSHSKTDFTHGLCPTCAKHPMR
;
A
#
# COMPACT_ATOMS: atom_id res chain seq x y z
N MET A 1 -14.82 29.09 -31.81
CA MET A 1 -15.52 27.85 -32.23
C MET A 1 -16.19 27.31 -30.97
N GLU A 2 -17.49 27.55 -30.84
CA GLU A 2 -18.27 26.89 -29.78
C GLU A 2 -18.36 25.41 -30.15
N SER A 3 -17.83 24.55 -29.27
CA SER A 3 -18.02 23.12 -29.42
C SER A 3 -19.49 22.79 -29.20
N LEU A 4 -20.11 22.10 -30.15
CA LEU A 4 -21.44 21.56 -29.97
C LEU A 4 -21.49 20.71 -28.71
N PRO A 5 -22.52 20.80 -27.87
CA PRO A 5 -22.67 19.95 -26.72
C PRO A 5 -22.74 18.50 -27.17
N LEU A 6 -22.00 17.62 -26.47
CA LEU A 6 -22.02 16.18 -26.74
C LEU A 6 -23.44 15.62 -26.61
N SER A 7 -23.78 14.69 -27.46
CA SER A 7 -25.02 13.92 -27.33
C SER A 7 -24.94 12.97 -26.13
N LEU A 8 -26.07 12.49 -25.64
CA LEU A 8 -26.13 11.49 -24.57
C LEU A 8 -25.36 10.21 -24.92
N VAL A 9 -25.36 9.84 -26.21
CA VAL A 9 -24.59 8.65 -26.69
C VAL A 9 -23.10 8.89 -26.57
N GLU A 10 -22.61 10.07 -26.93
CA GLU A 10 -21.20 10.42 -26.80
C GLU A 10 -20.77 10.53 -25.34
N TYR A 11 -21.57 11.12 -24.46
CA TYR A 11 -21.29 11.13 -23.02
C TYR A 11 -21.16 9.71 -22.45
N ARG A 12 -22.07 8.83 -22.82
CA ARG A 12 -22.03 7.44 -22.39
C ARG A 12 -20.79 6.73 -22.92
N ALA A 13 -20.49 6.89 -24.19
CA ALA A 13 -19.29 6.30 -24.80
C ALA A 13 -17.99 6.77 -24.13
N LEU A 14 -17.90 8.05 -23.74
CA LEU A 14 -16.76 8.58 -23.00
C LEU A 14 -16.59 7.93 -21.63
N LEU A 15 -17.69 7.71 -20.90
CA LEU A 15 -17.65 7.06 -19.58
C LEU A 15 -17.29 5.57 -19.71
N ASP A 16 -17.91 4.86 -20.67
CA ASP A 16 -17.70 3.42 -20.84
C ASP A 16 -16.29 3.09 -21.37
N GLN A 17 -15.71 3.98 -22.19
CA GLN A 17 -14.37 3.83 -22.75
C GLN A 17 -13.25 4.49 -21.92
N ALA A 18 -13.60 5.12 -20.79
CA ALA A 18 -12.60 5.73 -19.92
C ALA A 18 -11.57 4.67 -19.46
N PRO A 19 -10.25 5.00 -19.42
CA PRO A 19 -9.21 4.05 -19.03
C PRO A 19 -9.18 3.75 -17.54
N VAL A 20 -10.16 4.22 -16.78
CA VAL A 20 -10.34 4.02 -15.35
C VAL A 20 -11.69 3.39 -15.06
N MET A 21 -11.82 2.69 -13.95
CA MET A 21 -13.12 2.21 -13.46
C MET A 21 -13.91 3.39 -12.93
N ILE A 22 -15.16 3.55 -13.39
CA ILE A 22 -16.05 4.64 -12.96
C ILE A 22 -17.29 4.04 -12.33
N TRP A 23 -17.72 4.62 -11.22
CA TRP A 23 -18.95 4.28 -10.53
C TRP A 23 -19.74 5.54 -10.20
N ARG A 24 -21.05 5.38 -10.04
CA ARG A 24 -21.96 6.44 -9.56
C ARG A 24 -22.90 5.85 -8.52
N ALA A 25 -23.18 6.64 -7.49
CA ALA A 25 -24.21 6.37 -6.52
C ALA A 25 -25.29 7.46 -6.57
N ASN A 26 -26.54 7.06 -6.36
CA ASN A 26 -27.71 7.94 -6.29
C ASN A 26 -27.80 8.68 -4.94
N ILE A 27 -28.86 9.43 -4.72
CA ILE A 27 -29.10 10.21 -3.50
C ILE A 27 -29.35 9.37 -2.24
N THR A 28 -29.55 8.05 -2.39
CA THR A 28 -29.72 7.09 -1.28
C THR A 28 -28.47 6.29 -0.99
N SER A 29 -27.30 6.71 -1.52
CA SER A 29 -25.99 6.04 -1.42
C SER A 29 -25.90 4.67 -2.10
N GLU A 30 -26.85 4.30 -2.93
CA GLU A 30 -26.84 3.05 -3.69
C GLU A 30 -26.16 3.27 -5.04
N CYS A 31 -25.19 2.43 -5.39
CA CYS A 31 -24.56 2.49 -6.69
C CYS A 31 -25.50 2.03 -7.80
N ASP A 32 -25.70 2.87 -8.79
CA ASP A 32 -26.64 2.65 -9.90
C ASP A 32 -25.98 2.67 -11.29
N TYR A 33 -24.68 2.94 -11.34
CA TYR A 33 -23.91 2.89 -12.57
C TYR A 33 -22.46 2.46 -12.31
N PHE A 34 -21.98 1.59 -13.19
CA PHE A 34 -20.60 1.18 -13.31
C PHE A 34 -20.25 1.12 -14.80
N ASN A 35 -19.12 1.67 -15.20
CA ASN A 35 -18.70 1.61 -16.60
C ASN A 35 -18.18 0.20 -16.98
N ASP A 36 -18.01 -0.04 -18.27
CA ASP A 36 -17.56 -1.31 -18.82
C ASP A 36 -16.23 -1.78 -18.19
N ARG A 37 -15.33 -0.85 -17.87
CA ARG A 37 -14.04 -1.16 -17.24
C ARG A 37 -14.20 -1.78 -15.86
N TRP A 38 -15.13 -1.26 -15.04
CA TRP A 38 -15.47 -1.85 -13.75
C TRP A 38 -16.06 -3.24 -13.91
N LEU A 39 -17.07 -3.38 -14.77
CA LEU A 39 -17.77 -4.64 -14.98
C LEU A 39 -16.83 -5.74 -15.50
N GLN A 40 -15.92 -5.40 -16.41
CA GLN A 40 -14.88 -6.30 -16.90
C GLN A 40 -13.90 -6.70 -15.79
N PHE A 41 -13.45 -5.74 -14.97
CA PHE A 41 -12.57 -6.02 -13.83
C PHE A 41 -13.22 -7.00 -12.85
N ARG A 42 -14.50 -6.82 -12.56
CA ARG A 42 -15.27 -7.66 -11.63
C ARG A 42 -15.75 -8.97 -12.27
N GLY A 43 -15.89 -9.04 -13.58
CA GLY A 43 -16.54 -10.16 -14.27
C GLY A 43 -18.01 -10.32 -13.92
N ARG A 44 -18.70 -9.21 -13.63
CA ARG A 44 -20.11 -9.20 -13.19
C ARG A 44 -20.92 -8.23 -14.03
N THR A 45 -22.23 -8.43 -14.06
CA THR A 45 -23.14 -7.52 -14.75
C THR A 45 -23.48 -6.30 -13.86
N LEU A 46 -24.06 -5.27 -14.48
CA LEU A 46 -24.51 -4.10 -13.75
C LEU A 46 -25.53 -4.47 -12.65
N GLU A 47 -26.46 -5.35 -12.93
CA GLU A 47 -27.48 -5.80 -11.96
C GLU A 47 -26.85 -6.51 -10.75
N GLN A 48 -25.77 -7.23 -10.97
CA GLN A 48 -25.04 -7.93 -9.90
C GLN A 48 -24.18 -7.01 -9.05
N GLU A 49 -23.81 -5.81 -9.56
CA GLU A 49 -22.99 -4.83 -8.85
C GLU A 49 -23.83 -3.71 -8.22
N SER A 50 -25.05 -3.45 -8.74
CA SER A 50 -25.93 -2.36 -8.32
C SER A 50 -26.30 -2.40 -6.84
N GLY A 51 -26.68 -1.26 -6.31
CA GLY A 51 -26.95 -1.08 -4.89
C GLY A 51 -25.66 -1.18 -4.06
N ASN A 52 -25.66 -2.07 -3.06
CA ASN A 52 -24.52 -2.35 -2.20
C ASN A 52 -23.81 -3.67 -2.56
N GLN A 53 -24.13 -4.29 -3.70
CA GLN A 53 -23.59 -5.61 -4.07
C GLN A 53 -22.11 -5.56 -4.43
N TRP A 54 -21.59 -4.42 -4.87
CA TRP A 54 -20.17 -4.21 -5.11
C TRP A 54 -19.31 -4.51 -3.89
N ALA A 55 -19.82 -4.20 -2.68
CA ALA A 55 -19.12 -4.40 -1.41
C ALA A 55 -18.80 -5.87 -1.11
N GLN A 56 -19.55 -6.83 -1.69
CA GLN A 56 -19.25 -8.28 -1.58
C GLN A 56 -17.88 -8.65 -2.16
N GLY A 57 -17.30 -7.79 -2.99
CA GLY A 57 -15.98 -7.98 -3.55
C GLY A 57 -14.85 -7.40 -2.71
N VAL A 58 -15.14 -6.56 -1.75
CA VAL A 58 -14.14 -5.96 -0.86
C VAL A 58 -13.54 -7.05 0.04
N HIS A 59 -12.23 -6.96 0.28
CA HIS A 59 -11.56 -7.89 1.19
C HIS A 59 -12.14 -7.76 2.59
N PRO A 60 -12.38 -8.87 3.33
CA PRO A 60 -13.00 -8.82 4.65
C PRO A 60 -12.35 -7.85 5.63
N ASP A 61 -11.01 -7.79 5.67
CA ASP A 61 -10.28 -6.88 6.56
C ASP A 61 -10.47 -5.39 6.21
N ASP A 62 -10.86 -5.09 4.96
CA ASP A 62 -11.00 -3.71 4.49
C ASP A 62 -12.47 -3.24 4.50
N LEU A 63 -13.43 -4.18 4.63
CA LEU A 63 -14.86 -3.92 4.41
C LEU A 63 -15.42 -2.84 5.32
N ASP A 64 -15.22 -2.97 6.62
CA ASP A 64 -15.79 -2.03 7.62
C ASP A 64 -15.22 -0.63 7.42
N ARG A 65 -13.89 -0.52 7.18
CA ARG A 65 -13.24 0.75 6.91
C ARG A 65 -13.71 1.37 5.59
N CYS A 66 -13.83 0.55 4.55
CA CYS A 66 -14.29 0.98 3.23
C CYS A 66 -15.70 1.56 3.30
N LEU A 67 -16.65 0.81 3.87
CA LEU A 67 -18.03 1.26 4.02
C LEU A 67 -18.13 2.47 4.96
N GLY A 68 -17.39 2.48 6.06
CA GLY A 68 -17.36 3.61 6.99
C GLY A 68 -16.92 4.90 6.32
N THR A 69 -15.80 4.88 5.59
CA THR A 69 -15.28 6.04 4.85
C THR A 69 -16.28 6.54 3.80
N TYR A 70 -16.85 5.62 3.02
CA TYR A 70 -17.83 5.96 2.00
C TYR A 70 -19.09 6.62 2.58
N LEU A 71 -19.70 5.98 3.60
CA LEU A 71 -20.96 6.47 4.18
C LEU A 71 -20.77 7.77 4.98
N GLU A 72 -19.62 7.98 5.60
CA GLU A 72 -19.29 9.23 6.28
C GLU A 72 -19.16 10.39 5.27
N ALA A 73 -18.37 10.19 4.22
CA ALA A 73 -18.21 11.15 3.14
C ALA A 73 -19.56 11.47 2.47
N PHE A 74 -20.37 10.44 2.23
CA PHE A 74 -21.71 10.61 1.64
C PHE A 74 -22.62 11.47 2.53
N ARG A 75 -22.63 11.24 3.85
CA ARG A 75 -23.43 11.98 4.83
C ARG A 75 -23.05 13.47 4.88
N HIS A 76 -21.74 13.73 4.81
CA HIS A 76 -21.21 15.10 4.88
C HIS A 76 -21.15 15.77 3.49
N ARG A 77 -21.38 15.01 2.40
CA ARG A 77 -21.22 15.46 1.01
C ARG A 77 -19.82 15.98 0.74
N GLU A 78 -18.84 15.27 1.25
CA GLU A 78 -17.40 15.58 1.11
C GLU A 78 -16.75 14.54 0.21
N SER A 79 -15.70 14.95 -0.52
CA SER A 79 -14.90 14.02 -1.31
C SER A 79 -14.08 13.11 -0.40
N PHE A 80 -13.83 11.90 -0.84
CA PHE A 80 -12.95 10.97 -0.16
C PHE A 80 -11.94 10.36 -1.12
N GLU A 81 -10.84 9.89 -0.54
CA GLU A 81 -9.88 9.02 -1.19
C GLU A 81 -9.58 7.85 -0.24
N MET A 82 -9.60 6.64 -0.76
CA MET A 82 -9.28 5.46 0.03
C MET A 82 -8.63 4.37 -0.81
N GLN A 83 -7.84 3.54 -0.15
CA GLN A 83 -7.27 2.34 -0.76
C GLN A 83 -7.89 1.12 -0.10
N TYR A 84 -8.29 0.15 -0.91
CA TYR A 84 -8.83 -1.13 -0.43
C TYR A 84 -8.60 -2.23 -1.44
N ARG A 85 -8.69 -3.47 -0.98
CA ARG A 85 -8.57 -4.65 -1.84
C ARG A 85 -9.94 -5.06 -2.36
N LEU A 86 -10.06 -5.14 -3.68
CA LEU A 86 -11.25 -5.60 -4.38
C LEU A 86 -10.95 -6.85 -5.18
N ARG A 87 -11.85 -7.84 -5.09
CA ARG A 87 -11.72 -9.12 -5.80
C ARG A 87 -12.02 -8.96 -7.28
N ARG A 88 -11.04 -9.30 -8.12
CA ARG A 88 -11.13 -9.33 -9.57
C ARG A 88 -11.87 -10.61 -10.04
N TYR A 89 -12.25 -10.65 -11.32
CA TYR A 89 -12.99 -11.78 -11.94
C TYR A 89 -12.28 -13.14 -11.80
N ASP A 90 -10.97 -13.16 -11.69
CA ASP A 90 -10.15 -14.37 -11.52
C ASP A 90 -9.99 -14.81 -10.05
N GLY A 91 -10.66 -14.13 -9.13
CA GLY A 91 -10.62 -14.39 -7.70
C GLY A 91 -9.49 -13.68 -6.94
N ALA A 92 -8.51 -13.11 -7.64
CA ALA A 92 -7.41 -12.39 -7.00
C ALA A 92 -7.89 -11.05 -6.40
N TYR A 93 -7.39 -10.72 -5.22
CA TYR A 93 -7.56 -9.40 -4.65
C TYR A 93 -6.54 -8.42 -5.24
N ARG A 94 -7.03 -7.26 -5.69
CA ARG A 94 -6.22 -6.18 -6.26
C ARG A 94 -6.41 -4.92 -5.43
N TRP A 95 -5.33 -4.19 -5.19
CA TRP A 95 -5.39 -2.90 -4.53
C TRP A 95 -5.98 -1.84 -5.46
N LEU A 96 -7.05 -1.21 -5.01
CA LEU A 96 -7.65 -0.08 -5.71
C LEU A 96 -7.40 1.20 -4.92
N LEU A 97 -7.10 2.27 -5.65
CA LEU A 97 -7.23 3.65 -5.18
C LEU A 97 -8.56 4.17 -5.70
N ASP A 98 -9.46 4.47 -4.78
CA ASP A 98 -10.80 4.96 -5.06
C ASP A 98 -10.93 6.41 -4.62
N HIS A 99 -11.36 7.24 -5.53
CA HIS A 99 -11.66 8.64 -5.29
C HIS A 99 -13.12 8.91 -5.60
N GLY A 100 -13.91 9.34 -4.62
CA GLY A 100 -15.31 9.69 -4.77
C GLY A 100 -15.58 11.13 -4.41
N SER A 101 -16.48 11.75 -5.18
CA SER A 101 -16.88 13.14 -4.96
C SER A 101 -18.40 13.31 -5.09
N PRO A 102 -19.01 14.18 -4.29
CA PRO A 102 -20.40 14.54 -4.48
C PRO A 102 -20.59 15.29 -5.80
N PHE A 103 -21.66 15.01 -6.52
CA PHE A 103 -21.98 15.78 -7.70
C PHE A 103 -23.38 16.40 -7.60
N PHE A 104 -23.51 17.53 -8.27
CA PHE A 104 -24.68 18.38 -8.13
C PHE A 104 -25.24 18.69 -9.53
N GLY A 105 -26.54 18.76 -9.63
CA GLY A 105 -27.23 19.22 -10.81
C GLY A 105 -27.42 20.75 -10.84
N ASP A 106 -28.24 21.19 -11.75
CA ASP A 106 -28.62 22.60 -11.88
C ASP A 106 -29.16 23.12 -10.53
N ARG A 107 -28.81 24.36 -10.22
CA ARG A 107 -29.19 25.05 -8.97
C ARG A 107 -28.64 24.40 -7.68
N GLY A 108 -27.60 23.56 -7.76
CA GLY A 108 -26.94 22.97 -6.61
C GLY A 108 -27.71 21.81 -5.96
N ALA A 109 -28.64 21.18 -6.66
CA ALA A 109 -29.32 19.98 -6.18
C ALA A 109 -28.33 18.82 -6.07
N PHE A 110 -28.22 18.22 -4.90
CA PHE A 110 -27.39 17.02 -4.71
C PHE A 110 -27.98 15.84 -5.50
N LEU A 111 -27.19 15.24 -6.36
CA LEU A 111 -27.60 14.13 -7.23
C LEU A 111 -26.96 12.80 -6.84
N GLY A 112 -26.02 12.80 -5.91
CA GLY A 112 -25.31 11.61 -5.45
C GLY A 112 -23.80 11.77 -5.50
N PHE A 113 -23.11 10.67 -5.70
CA PHE A 113 -21.65 10.59 -5.80
C PHE A 113 -21.23 10.02 -7.14
N ILE A 114 -20.10 10.49 -7.64
CA ILE A 114 -19.37 9.89 -8.74
C ILE A 114 -17.95 9.60 -8.27
N GLY A 115 -17.40 8.48 -8.69
CA GLY A 115 -16.03 8.16 -8.35
C GLY A 115 -15.31 7.38 -9.43
N SER A 116 -13.99 7.28 -9.23
CA SER A 116 -13.10 6.51 -10.10
C SER A 116 -12.16 5.66 -9.28
N CYS A 117 -11.92 4.45 -9.76
CA CYS A 117 -10.96 3.52 -9.17
C CYS A 117 -9.84 3.20 -10.15
N ILE A 118 -8.62 3.14 -9.62
CA ILE A 118 -7.41 2.76 -10.35
C ILE A 118 -6.80 1.54 -9.65
N ASP A 119 -6.43 0.52 -10.42
CA ASP A 119 -5.66 -0.62 -9.91
C ASP A 119 -4.22 -0.15 -9.63
N ILE A 120 -3.84 -0.17 -8.35
CA ILE A 120 -2.52 0.24 -7.88
C ILE A 120 -1.69 -0.92 -7.37
N THR A 121 -2.09 -2.15 -7.66
CA THR A 121 -1.45 -3.36 -7.11
C THR A 121 0.02 -3.40 -7.43
N GLU A 122 0.40 -3.20 -8.68
CA GLU A 122 1.81 -3.20 -9.10
C GLU A 122 2.63 -2.15 -8.35
N ARG A 123 2.05 -0.98 -8.12
CA ARG A 123 2.71 0.09 -7.34
C ARG A 123 2.90 -0.33 -5.88
N VAL A 124 1.88 -0.92 -5.27
CA VAL A 124 1.93 -1.37 -3.86
C VAL A 124 2.94 -2.52 -3.71
N GLU A 125 2.92 -3.50 -4.61
CA GLU A 125 3.85 -4.64 -4.61
C GLU A 125 5.31 -4.18 -4.81
N ALA A 126 5.54 -3.25 -5.73
CA ALA A 126 6.88 -2.69 -5.95
C ALA A 126 7.40 -1.93 -4.73
N GLN A 127 6.52 -1.16 -4.06
CA GLN A 127 6.89 -0.46 -2.84
C GLN A 127 7.23 -1.44 -1.71
N HIS A 128 6.44 -2.48 -1.50
CA HIS A 128 6.72 -3.52 -0.50
C HIS A 128 8.04 -4.23 -0.77
N ALA A 129 8.32 -4.59 -2.02
CA ALA A 129 9.58 -5.23 -2.39
C ALA A 129 10.80 -4.33 -2.10
N LEU A 130 10.67 -3.02 -2.36
CA LEU A 130 11.71 -2.04 -2.05
C LEU A 130 11.94 -1.91 -0.54
N ASP A 131 10.85 -1.82 0.24
CA ASP A 131 10.93 -1.69 1.70
C ASP A 131 11.56 -2.94 2.33
N GLU A 132 11.20 -4.14 1.87
CA GLU A 132 11.83 -5.40 2.30
C GLU A 132 13.33 -5.47 1.94
N ALA A 133 13.71 -5.02 0.75
CA ALA A 133 15.12 -5.00 0.34
C ALA A 133 15.92 -4.04 1.23
N ARG A 134 15.36 -2.87 1.54
CA ARG A 134 15.97 -1.88 2.43
C ARG A 134 16.11 -2.40 3.86
N GLU A 135 15.11 -3.11 4.37
CA GLU A 135 15.18 -3.72 5.70
C GLU A 135 16.27 -4.79 5.79
N ARG A 136 16.43 -5.62 4.73
CA ARG A 136 17.51 -6.61 4.64
C ARG A 136 18.88 -5.93 4.66
N GLU A 137 19.08 -4.91 3.83
CA GLU A 137 20.33 -4.15 3.80
C GLU A 137 20.66 -3.53 5.17
N LEU A 138 19.68 -2.93 5.84
CA LEU A 138 19.86 -2.38 7.19
C LEU A 138 20.20 -3.45 8.22
N LYS A 139 19.64 -4.67 8.11
CA LYS A 139 20.00 -5.80 8.96
C LYS A 139 21.44 -6.23 8.75
N ASP A 140 21.86 -6.33 7.49
CA ASP A 140 23.23 -6.73 7.14
C ASP A 140 24.25 -5.70 7.65
N LEU A 141 23.95 -4.40 7.50
CA LEU A 141 24.79 -3.33 8.02
C LEU A 141 24.87 -3.32 9.56
N ARG A 142 23.77 -3.63 10.26
CA ARG A 142 23.76 -3.76 11.73
C ARG A 142 24.55 -4.96 12.25
N GLY A 143 24.73 -5.97 11.42
CA GLY A 143 25.59 -7.14 11.74
C GLY A 143 27.08 -6.87 11.60
N LEU A 144 27.50 -5.76 10.98
CA LEU A 144 28.91 -5.42 10.81
C LEU A 144 29.42 -4.60 12.01
N LEU A 145 30.36 -5.15 12.74
CA LEU A 145 31.06 -4.43 13.82
C LEU A 145 32.30 -3.75 13.24
N PRO A 146 32.38 -2.40 13.26
CA PRO A 146 33.57 -1.69 12.82
C PRO A 146 34.77 -2.07 13.69
N ILE A 147 35.74 -2.74 13.11
CA ILE A 147 36.96 -3.15 13.81
C ILE A 147 38.17 -2.38 13.28
N CYS A 148 39.03 -1.92 14.18
CA CYS A 148 40.28 -1.29 13.78
C CYS A 148 41.23 -2.34 13.18
N MET A 149 41.70 -2.10 11.96
CA MET A 149 42.57 -3.01 11.24
C MET A 149 43.92 -3.25 11.97
N LEU A 150 44.40 -2.26 12.70
CA LEU A 150 45.67 -2.33 13.42
C LEU A 150 45.52 -2.94 14.82
N CYS A 151 44.73 -2.33 15.69
CA CYS A 151 44.66 -2.71 17.10
C CYS A 151 43.46 -3.63 17.44
N LYS A 152 42.64 -3.98 16.44
CA LYS A 152 41.48 -4.88 16.58
C LYS A 152 40.38 -4.42 17.57
N LYS A 153 40.43 -3.18 18.04
CA LYS A 153 39.35 -2.62 18.85
C LYS A 153 38.08 -2.47 18.00
N ILE A 154 36.92 -2.65 18.63
CA ILE A 154 35.60 -2.47 18.03
C ILE A 154 35.11 -1.07 18.39
N ARG A 155 34.46 -0.40 17.43
CA ARG A 155 33.77 0.87 17.65
C ARG A 155 32.31 0.58 18.04
N ASP A 156 31.92 0.98 19.25
CA ASP A 156 30.54 0.82 19.74
C ASP A 156 29.57 1.85 19.13
N ALA A 157 28.29 1.73 19.50
CA ALA A 157 27.23 2.64 19.02
C ALA A 157 27.45 4.10 19.41
N ASP A 158 28.18 4.36 20.52
CA ASP A 158 28.53 5.68 21.01
C ASP A 158 29.78 6.25 20.31
N GLY A 159 30.37 5.49 19.37
CA GLY A 159 31.56 5.86 18.63
C GLY A 159 32.87 5.62 19.38
N ILE A 160 32.85 4.96 20.52
CA ILE A 160 34.02 4.70 21.38
C ILE A 160 34.71 3.38 20.97
N TRP A 161 36.03 3.39 20.86
CA TRP A 161 36.84 2.20 20.55
C TRP A 161 37.14 1.37 21.79
N ARG A 162 36.56 0.17 21.88
CA ARG A 162 36.71 -0.79 22.99
C ARG A 162 37.48 -2.02 22.58
N GLN A 163 38.08 -2.70 23.55
CA GLN A 163 38.68 -4.03 23.30
C GLN A 163 37.60 -5.02 22.92
N LEU A 164 37.91 -5.95 22.03
CA LEU A 164 36.98 -6.95 21.49
C LEU A 164 36.31 -7.75 22.61
N GLU A 165 37.10 -8.21 23.57
CA GLU A 165 36.63 -9.03 24.70
C GLU A 165 35.63 -8.26 25.57
N LEU A 166 35.94 -7.00 25.90
CA LEU A 166 35.04 -6.14 26.68
C LEU A 166 33.73 -5.82 25.96
N TYR A 167 33.81 -5.61 24.66
CA TYR A 167 32.62 -5.38 23.85
C TYR A 167 31.70 -6.61 23.83
N ILE A 168 32.26 -7.82 23.57
CA ILE A 168 31.46 -9.05 23.49
C ILE A 168 30.89 -9.41 24.86
N SER A 169 31.68 -9.34 25.96
CA SER A 169 31.17 -9.64 27.31
C SER A 169 30.04 -8.69 27.75
N SER A 170 30.03 -7.44 27.26
CA SER A 170 28.94 -6.47 27.56
C SER A 170 27.68 -6.67 26.70
N HIS A 171 27.79 -7.35 25.56
CA HIS A 171 26.66 -7.53 24.60
C HIS A 171 26.24 -9.00 24.46
N SER A 172 26.89 -9.93 25.13
CA SER A 172 26.55 -11.36 25.17
C SER A 172 26.78 -11.93 26.56
N LYS A 173 26.29 -13.14 26.80
CA LYS A 173 26.55 -13.90 28.03
C LYS A 173 27.86 -14.72 27.94
N THR A 174 28.82 -14.30 27.12
CA THR A 174 30.03 -15.03 26.82
C THR A 174 31.19 -14.46 27.62
N ASP A 175 31.86 -15.28 28.41
CA ASP A 175 33.10 -14.96 29.12
C ASP A 175 34.28 -15.51 28.35
N PHE A 176 35.41 -14.81 28.45
CA PHE A 176 36.65 -15.20 27.79
C PHE A 176 37.64 -15.81 28.78
N THR A 177 38.21 -16.95 28.41
CA THR A 177 39.39 -17.50 29.07
C THR A 177 40.60 -17.23 28.19
N HIS A 178 41.74 -16.95 28.81
CA HIS A 178 42.97 -16.64 28.09
C HIS A 178 43.86 -17.89 28.03
N GLY A 179 44.38 -18.17 26.84
CA GLY A 179 45.29 -19.27 26.58
C GLY A 179 46.13 -19.01 25.33
N LEU A 180 47.18 -19.79 25.14
CA LEU A 180 47.97 -19.73 23.91
C LEU A 180 47.51 -20.81 22.93
N CYS A 181 47.23 -20.42 21.70
CA CYS A 181 47.02 -21.40 20.65
C CYS A 181 48.31 -22.15 20.31
N PRO A 182 48.26 -23.34 19.69
CA PRO A 182 49.45 -24.16 19.39
C PRO A 182 50.53 -23.44 18.57
N THR A 183 50.13 -22.48 17.73
CA THR A 183 51.05 -21.67 16.93
C THR A 183 51.79 -20.63 17.79
N CYS A 184 51.06 -19.89 18.63
CA CYS A 184 51.63 -18.89 19.52
C CYS A 184 52.48 -19.50 20.64
N ALA A 185 52.11 -20.71 21.12
CA ALA A 185 52.88 -21.44 22.11
C ALA A 185 54.28 -21.82 21.61
N LYS A 186 54.42 -22.02 20.28
CA LYS A 186 55.73 -22.35 19.66
C LYS A 186 56.61 -21.12 19.39
N HIS A 187 56.00 -19.92 19.38
CA HIS A 187 56.70 -18.66 19.12
C HIS A 187 56.29 -17.63 20.19
N PRO A 188 56.76 -17.77 21.45
CA PRO A 188 56.46 -16.78 22.48
C PRO A 188 57.04 -15.44 22.05
N MET A 189 56.18 -14.38 22.09
CA MET A 189 56.65 -13.02 21.82
C MET A 189 57.76 -12.66 22.81
N ARG A 190 58.85 -12.16 22.27
CA ARG A 190 59.95 -11.57 23.07
C ARG A 190 59.51 -10.22 23.61
#